data_f98fa340bc833f6cd8f442dd8055e5a1
#
_entry.id   f98fa340bc833f6cd8f442dd8055e5a1
#
_cell.length_a   1.000
_cell.length_b   1.000
_cell.length_c   1.000
_cell.angle_alpha   90.00
_cell.angle_beta   90.00
_cell.angle_gamma   90.00
#
_symmetry.space_group_name_H-M   'P 1'
#
loop_
_entity.id
_entity.type
_entity.pdbx_description
1 polymer ?
#
loop_
_entity_poly.entity_id
_entity_poly.type
_entity_poly.pdbx_seq_one_letter_code
_entity_poly.pdbx_strand_id
1 'polypeptide(L)'
;MTISPFAPKRFPNLPPIAGFEMATAKAGVKYANRVDLWGLRAVAGTQVAAVFTKNQCPGAPVDWSRRALTWPVKPNAPRLVIVNSGNANVFAGQKSRDAVLETATQAAKIFGGEPEAVFLASTGVIGEPLDASKITEKFPQMKSALDAGGWEAAARAIMTTDTYAKGSTQELSLIHI
;
A
#
# COMPACT_ATOMS: atom_id res chain seq x y z
N MET A 1 3.17 -10.54 -20.34
CA MET A 1 3.80 -11.69 -19.65
C MET A 1 2.88 -12.89 -19.81
N THR A 2 3.43 -14.06 -20.05
CA THR A 2 2.64 -15.30 -20.10
C THR A 2 2.24 -15.69 -18.67
N ILE A 3 0.97 -16.07 -18.49
CA ILE A 3 0.49 -16.56 -17.20
C ILE A 3 1.20 -17.87 -16.87
N SER A 4 1.66 -18.04 -15.63
CA SER A 4 2.29 -19.28 -15.17
C SER A 4 1.35 -20.48 -15.36
N PRO A 5 1.83 -21.65 -15.80
CA PRO A 5 1.02 -22.88 -15.87
C PRO A 5 0.54 -23.35 -14.48
N PHE A 6 1.18 -22.89 -13.40
CA PHE A 6 0.80 -23.15 -12.01
C PHE A 6 -0.17 -22.12 -11.44
N ALA A 7 -0.57 -21.12 -12.23
CA ALA A 7 -1.55 -20.14 -11.76
C ALA A 7 -2.90 -20.83 -11.49
N PRO A 8 -3.58 -20.50 -10.40
CA PRO A 8 -4.93 -20.99 -10.16
C PRO A 8 -5.87 -20.45 -11.26
N LYS A 9 -6.92 -21.22 -11.57
CA LYS A 9 -7.88 -20.84 -12.60
C LYS A 9 -8.59 -19.51 -12.33
N ARG A 10 -8.70 -19.12 -11.05
CA ARG A 10 -9.33 -17.87 -10.60
C ARG A 10 -8.69 -17.39 -9.31
N PHE A 11 -8.77 -16.09 -9.05
CA PHE A 11 -8.43 -15.50 -7.76
C PHE A 11 -9.35 -16.07 -6.67
N PRO A 12 -8.87 -16.37 -5.46
CA PRO A 12 -9.71 -16.87 -4.38
C PRO A 12 -10.77 -15.84 -3.99
N ASN A 13 -11.93 -16.31 -3.54
CA ASN A 13 -12.95 -15.44 -2.97
C ASN A 13 -12.49 -15.02 -1.57
N LEU A 14 -12.08 -13.75 -1.44
CA LEU A 14 -11.69 -13.15 -0.18
C LEU A 14 -12.86 -12.34 0.39
N PRO A 15 -13.37 -12.65 1.58
CA PRO A 15 -14.46 -11.90 2.17
C PRO A 15 -14.02 -10.48 2.53
N PRO A 16 -14.94 -9.50 2.54
CA PRO A 16 -14.66 -8.19 3.11
C PRO A 16 -14.34 -8.33 4.61
N ILE A 17 -13.42 -7.50 5.09
CA ILE A 17 -13.07 -7.44 6.51
C ILE A 17 -13.66 -6.17 7.08
N ALA A 18 -14.48 -6.30 8.12
CA ALA A 18 -15.11 -5.16 8.77
C ALA A 18 -14.06 -4.14 9.25
N GLY A 19 -14.29 -2.87 8.98
CA GLY A 19 -13.37 -1.79 9.35
C GLY A 19 -12.22 -1.56 8.35
N PHE A 20 -12.21 -2.26 7.22
CA PHE A 20 -11.25 -2.04 6.13
C PHE A 20 -11.97 -1.61 4.86
N GLU A 21 -11.45 -0.57 4.25
CA GLU A 21 -11.86 -0.07 2.93
C GLU A 21 -10.62 0.13 2.08
N MET A 22 -10.73 -0.12 0.79
CA MET A 22 -9.59 0.00 -0.11
C MET A 22 -10.00 0.55 -1.46
N ALA A 23 -9.03 1.13 -2.16
CA ALA A 23 -9.18 1.57 -3.53
C ALA A 23 -7.89 1.38 -4.31
N THR A 24 -8.00 1.29 -5.62
CA THR A 24 -6.87 1.22 -6.53
C THR A 24 -6.96 2.30 -7.58
N ALA A 25 -5.82 2.70 -8.15
CA ALA A 25 -5.77 3.68 -9.22
C ALA A 25 -4.67 3.37 -10.23
N LYS A 26 -4.80 3.98 -11.41
CA LYS A 26 -3.74 4.07 -12.42
C LYS A 26 -3.00 5.39 -12.20
N ALA A 27 -1.92 5.36 -11.44
CA ALA A 27 -1.10 6.54 -11.17
C ALA A 27 -0.10 6.83 -12.29
N GLY A 28 0.26 5.80 -13.07
CA GLY A 28 1.27 5.92 -14.12
C GLY A 28 2.67 6.13 -13.53
N VAL A 29 2.96 5.47 -12.42
CA VAL A 29 4.26 5.59 -11.74
C VAL A 29 5.41 5.28 -12.69
N LYS A 30 5.29 4.19 -13.45
CA LYS A 30 6.27 3.80 -14.49
C LYS A 30 5.61 3.57 -15.84
N TYR A 31 4.45 2.92 -15.88
CA TYR A 31 3.78 2.51 -17.10
C TYR A 31 2.39 3.13 -17.18
N ALA A 32 2.08 3.75 -18.32
CA ALA A 32 0.72 4.20 -18.59
C ALA A 32 -0.26 3.01 -18.64
N ASN A 33 -1.53 3.25 -18.32
CA ASN A 33 -2.62 2.28 -18.42
C ASN A 33 -2.57 1.03 -17.52
N ARG A 34 -1.67 0.99 -16.53
CA ARG A 34 -1.62 -0.06 -15.53
C ARG A 34 -2.18 0.45 -14.21
N VAL A 35 -2.91 -0.41 -13.49
CA VAL A 35 -3.24 -0.17 -12.07
C VAL A 35 -1.95 -0.44 -11.28
N ASP A 36 -1.41 0.58 -10.65
CA ASP A 36 -0.09 0.61 -10.01
C ASP A 36 -0.09 1.32 -8.65
N LEU A 37 -1.28 1.65 -8.16
CA LEU A 37 -1.48 2.27 -6.85
C LEU A 37 -2.63 1.57 -6.12
N TRP A 38 -2.37 1.20 -4.86
CA TRP A 38 -3.34 0.66 -3.92
C TRP A 38 -3.29 1.46 -2.62
N GLY A 39 -4.46 1.77 -2.08
CA GLY A 39 -4.64 2.36 -0.76
C GLY A 39 -5.63 1.55 0.06
N LEU A 40 -5.31 1.35 1.34
CA LEU A 40 -6.19 0.76 2.34
C LEU A 40 -6.36 1.75 3.48
N ARG A 41 -7.60 1.92 3.91
CA ARG A 41 -8.00 2.67 5.08
C ARG A 41 -8.58 1.72 6.11
N ALA A 42 -8.00 1.68 7.29
CA ALA A 42 -8.51 0.94 8.43
C ALA A 42 -9.12 1.91 9.44
N VAL A 43 -10.21 1.52 10.10
CA VAL A 43 -10.90 2.36 11.09
C VAL A 43 -9.99 2.75 12.24
N ALA A 44 -10.36 3.82 12.93
CA ALA A 44 -9.70 4.26 14.17
C ALA A 44 -9.66 3.13 15.21
N GLY A 45 -8.58 3.04 15.97
CA GLY A 45 -8.36 1.97 16.96
C GLY A 45 -7.71 0.71 16.38
N THR A 46 -7.55 0.60 15.04
CA THR A 46 -6.83 -0.52 14.43
C THR A 46 -5.39 -0.56 14.91
N GLN A 47 -4.98 -1.72 15.43
CA GLN A 47 -3.60 -1.99 15.82
C GLN A 47 -2.81 -2.48 14.62
N VAL A 48 -1.55 -2.06 14.52
CA VAL A 48 -0.65 -2.45 13.44
C VAL A 48 0.59 -3.11 14.03
N ALA A 49 0.95 -4.24 13.48
CA ALA A 49 2.22 -4.91 13.74
C ALA A 49 2.90 -5.21 12.39
N ALA A 50 4.21 -5.11 12.34
CA ALA A 50 4.96 -5.38 11.12
C ALA A 50 6.34 -5.96 11.42
N VAL A 51 6.86 -6.70 10.46
CA VAL A 51 8.24 -7.12 10.39
C VAL A 51 8.89 -6.49 9.17
N PHE A 52 10.16 -6.13 9.30
CA PHE A 52 10.91 -5.45 8.26
C PHE A 52 12.20 -6.19 7.91
N THR A 53 12.69 -5.93 6.71
CA THR A 53 14.00 -6.45 6.28
C THR A 53 15.12 -6.01 7.24
N LYS A 54 16.12 -6.87 7.41
CA LYS A 54 17.36 -6.57 8.11
C LYS A 54 18.44 -5.97 7.19
N ASN A 55 18.10 -5.70 5.92
CA ASN A 55 19.00 -5.07 4.97
C ASN A 55 19.47 -3.72 5.54
N GLN A 56 20.78 -3.44 5.43
CA GLN A 56 21.38 -2.18 5.90
C GLN A 56 21.04 -0.98 4.99
N CYS A 57 20.58 -1.23 3.77
CA CYS A 57 20.19 -0.21 2.80
C CYS A 57 18.70 -0.40 2.41
N PRO A 58 17.74 -0.23 3.34
CA PRO A 58 16.33 -0.35 3.02
C PRO A 58 15.86 0.81 2.14
N GLY A 59 14.75 0.60 1.44
CA GLY A 59 14.09 1.69 0.73
C GLY A 59 13.45 2.71 1.70
N ALA A 60 13.31 3.95 1.26
CA ALA A 60 12.71 5.02 2.07
C ALA A 60 11.30 4.67 2.63
N PRO A 61 10.42 3.96 1.90
CA PRO A 61 9.14 3.51 2.46
C PRO A 61 9.29 2.54 3.63
N VAL A 62 10.31 1.70 3.64
CA VAL A 62 10.59 0.77 4.75
C VAL A 62 11.02 1.53 6.00
N ASP A 63 11.92 2.50 5.86
CA ASP A 63 12.37 3.34 6.98
C ASP A 63 11.23 4.18 7.55
N TRP A 64 10.39 4.74 6.68
CA TRP A 64 9.19 5.46 7.08
C TRP A 64 8.24 4.57 7.88
N SER A 65 7.86 3.42 7.33
CA SER A 65 6.89 2.51 7.95
C SER A 65 7.39 1.92 9.27
N ARG A 66 8.72 1.68 9.39
CA ARG A 66 9.35 1.28 10.65
C ARG A 66 9.19 2.35 11.74
N ARG A 67 9.35 3.63 11.39
CA ARG A 67 9.13 4.75 12.31
C ARG A 67 7.65 4.92 12.63
N ALA A 68 6.75 4.78 11.65
CA ALA A 68 5.31 4.88 11.84
C ALA A 68 4.76 3.91 12.90
N LEU A 69 5.41 2.76 13.11
CA LEU A 69 5.04 1.85 14.20
C LEU A 69 5.33 2.41 15.61
N THR A 70 6.27 3.33 15.73
CA THR A 70 6.73 3.87 17.03
C THR A 70 6.20 5.26 17.32
N TRP A 71 5.67 5.95 16.32
CA TRP A 71 5.11 7.29 16.53
C TRP A 71 3.77 7.25 17.26
N PRO A 72 3.55 8.18 18.17
CA PRO A 72 2.24 8.35 18.80
C PRO A 72 1.24 8.82 17.74
N VAL A 73 0.07 8.20 17.72
CA VAL A 73 -1.01 8.54 16.81
C VAL A 73 -2.28 8.75 17.62
N LYS A 74 -3.08 9.76 17.25
CA LYS A 74 -4.34 10.04 17.94
C LYS A 74 -5.25 8.82 17.95
N PRO A 75 -5.96 8.55 19.06
CA PRO A 75 -6.85 7.39 19.16
C PRO A 75 -7.91 7.31 18.06
N ASN A 76 -8.35 8.47 17.56
CA ASN A 76 -9.39 8.58 16.54
C ASN A 76 -8.83 8.63 15.09
N ALA A 77 -7.51 8.53 14.92
CA ALA A 77 -6.92 8.52 13.59
C ALA A 77 -7.07 7.13 12.94
N PRO A 78 -7.54 7.05 11.70
CA PRO A 78 -7.51 5.83 10.92
C PRO A 78 -6.05 5.43 10.63
N ARG A 79 -5.81 4.16 10.37
CA ARG A 79 -4.54 3.69 9.81
C ARG A 79 -4.66 3.61 8.30
N LEU A 80 -3.62 4.05 7.62
CA LEU A 80 -3.56 4.04 6.16
C LEU A 80 -2.38 3.20 5.69
N VAL A 81 -2.59 2.46 4.61
CA VAL A 81 -1.52 1.77 3.87
C VAL A 81 -1.59 2.24 2.43
N ILE A 82 -0.50 2.78 1.91
CA ILE A 82 -0.39 3.19 0.50
C ILE A 82 0.75 2.41 -0.14
N VAL A 83 0.45 1.73 -1.23
CA VAL A 83 1.41 0.89 -1.95
C VAL A 83 1.43 1.28 -3.41
N ASN A 84 2.60 1.58 -3.93
CA ASN A 84 2.80 1.75 -5.37
C ASN A 84 3.64 0.63 -5.96
N SER A 85 3.35 0.28 -7.21
CA SER A 85 4.21 -0.55 -8.05
C SER A 85 4.82 0.26 -9.20
N GLY A 86 5.92 -0.26 -9.76
CA GLY A 86 6.65 0.37 -10.86
C GLY A 86 7.92 1.12 -10.45
N ASN A 87 8.00 1.61 -9.23
CA ASN A 87 9.19 2.25 -8.66
C ASN A 87 9.34 1.80 -7.19
N ALA A 88 10.52 1.33 -6.81
CA ALA A 88 10.81 0.83 -5.46
C ALA A 88 11.15 1.93 -4.45
N ASN A 89 11.31 3.16 -4.91
CA ASN A 89 11.68 4.34 -4.10
C ASN A 89 12.89 4.08 -3.19
N VAL A 90 13.95 3.54 -3.77
CA VAL A 90 15.20 3.20 -3.10
C VAL A 90 16.39 3.71 -3.92
N PHE A 91 17.47 4.09 -3.24
CA PHE A 91 18.72 4.61 -3.81
C PHE A 91 18.61 5.92 -4.62
N ALA A 92 17.56 6.71 -4.41
CA ALA A 92 17.45 8.07 -4.96
C ALA A 92 17.74 9.16 -3.91
N GLY A 93 18.37 8.81 -2.79
CA GLY A 93 18.85 9.74 -1.77
C GLY A 93 17.74 10.57 -1.12
N GLN A 94 17.92 11.89 -1.06
CA GLN A 94 16.94 12.79 -0.44
C GLN A 94 15.59 12.77 -1.19
N LYS A 95 15.60 12.64 -2.52
CA LYS A 95 14.36 12.55 -3.32
C LYS A 95 13.45 11.40 -2.90
N SER A 96 14.04 10.25 -2.49
CA SER A 96 13.26 9.12 -1.96
C SER A 96 12.55 9.50 -0.65
N ARG A 97 13.21 10.21 0.24
CA ARG A 97 12.64 10.66 1.52
C ARG A 97 11.57 11.73 1.34
N ASP A 98 11.80 12.68 0.44
CA ASP A 98 10.84 13.73 0.12
C ASP A 98 9.55 13.15 -0.47
N ALA A 99 9.67 12.19 -1.39
CA ALA A 99 8.51 11.50 -1.97
C ALA A 99 7.70 10.73 -0.94
N VAL A 100 8.36 10.08 0.03
CA VAL A 100 7.70 9.40 1.15
C VAL A 100 6.94 10.40 2.02
N LEU A 101 7.58 11.50 2.43
CA LEU A 101 6.95 12.52 3.27
C LEU A 101 5.75 13.17 2.56
N GLU A 102 5.89 13.51 1.29
CA GLU A 102 4.81 14.07 0.48
C GLU A 102 3.63 13.09 0.40
N THR A 103 3.90 11.83 0.04
CA THR A 103 2.87 10.79 -0.09
C THR A 103 2.12 10.61 1.23
N ALA A 104 2.82 10.47 2.36
CA ALA A 104 2.19 10.30 3.67
C ALA A 104 1.36 11.50 4.09
N THR A 105 1.89 12.72 3.89
CA THR A 105 1.20 13.97 4.24
C THR A 105 -0.08 14.15 3.45
N GLN A 106 -0.03 13.94 2.13
CA GLN A 106 -1.21 14.07 1.27
C GLN A 106 -2.23 12.96 1.51
N ALA A 107 -1.77 11.72 1.77
CA ALA A 107 -2.67 10.63 2.14
C ALA A 107 -3.43 10.97 3.43
N ALA A 108 -2.74 11.40 4.49
CA ALA A 108 -3.36 11.80 5.73
C ALA A 108 -4.38 12.93 5.54
N LYS A 109 -4.04 13.96 4.76
CA LYS A 109 -4.92 15.09 4.44
C LYS A 109 -6.20 14.65 3.74
N ILE A 110 -6.10 13.75 2.77
CA ILE A 110 -7.22 13.35 1.91
C ILE A 110 -8.10 12.28 2.60
N PHE A 111 -7.50 11.22 3.14
CA PHE A 111 -8.25 10.10 3.73
C PHE A 111 -8.65 10.35 5.19
N GLY A 112 -8.15 11.41 5.79
CA GLY A 112 -8.29 11.73 7.20
C GLY A 112 -7.25 10.99 8.05
N GLY A 113 -6.66 11.66 9.01
CA GLY A 113 -5.65 11.09 9.89
C GLY A 113 -4.40 11.95 9.99
N GLU A 114 -3.30 11.32 10.31
CA GLU A 114 -1.99 11.94 10.53
C GLU A 114 -0.94 11.23 9.66
N PRO A 115 0.10 11.93 9.18
CA PRO A 115 1.16 11.30 8.40
C PRO A 115 1.81 10.13 9.13
N GLU A 116 1.89 10.20 10.45
CA GLU A 116 2.43 9.17 11.34
C GLU A 116 1.59 7.88 11.37
N ALA A 117 0.32 7.96 10.94
CA ALA A 117 -0.58 6.83 10.83
C ALA A 117 -0.56 6.16 9.45
N VAL A 118 0.29 6.66 8.52
CA VAL A 118 0.39 6.18 7.15
C VAL A 118 1.57 5.24 6.99
N PHE A 119 1.32 4.02 6.57
CA PHE A 119 2.32 3.02 6.20
C PHE A 119 2.50 3.02 4.69
N LEU A 120 3.74 3.02 4.24
CA LEU A 120 4.10 3.09 2.83
C LEU A 120 4.87 1.84 2.40
N ALA A 121 4.58 1.37 1.20
CA ALA A 121 5.37 0.34 0.53
C ALA A 121 5.50 0.67 -0.95
N SER A 122 6.64 0.34 -1.52
CA SER A 122 6.94 0.57 -2.93
C SER A 122 7.67 -0.64 -3.52
N THR A 123 7.34 -0.99 -4.75
CA THR A 123 7.99 -2.08 -5.46
C THR A 123 8.21 -1.71 -6.93
N GLY A 124 9.30 -2.15 -7.52
CA GLY A 124 9.62 -1.93 -8.94
C GLY A 124 11.06 -1.51 -9.18
N VAL A 125 11.26 -0.52 -10.04
CA VAL A 125 12.59 -0.06 -10.48
C VAL A 125 13.33 0.58 -9.32
N ILE A 126 14.63 0.27 -9.22
CA ILE A 126 15.56 0.74 -8.21
C ILE A 126 16.40 1.88 -8.80
N GLY A 127 16.74 2.89 -7.96
CA GLY A 127 17.66 3.97 -8.34
C GLY A 127 17.02 5.13 -9.11
N GLU A 128 15.75 5.05 -9.45
CA GLU A 128 15.00 6.15 -10.06
C GLU A 128 14.24 6.93 -8.98
N PRO A 129 14.26 8.27 -9.00
CA PRO A 129 13.41 9.07 -8.13
C PRO A 129 11.92 8.78 -8.39
N LEU A 130 11.15 8.63 -7.30
CA LEU A 130 9.71 8.53 -7.38
C LEU A 130 9.10 9.93 -7.49
N ASP A 131 8.29 10.14 -8.52
CA ASP A 131 7.45 11.34 -8.63
C ASP A 131 6.18 11.13 -7.79
N ALA A 132 6.17 11.69 -6.59
CA ALA A 132 5.06 11.55 -5.65
C ALA A 132 3.76 12.20 -6.16
N SER A 133 3.84 13.21 -7.03
CA SER A 133 2.67 13.91 -7.56
C SER A 133 1.74 12.95 -8.31
N LYS A 134 2.30 12.02 -9.07
CA LYS A 134 1.53 10.98 -9.78
C LYS A 134 0.65 10.14 -8.84
N ILE A 135 1.12 9.91 -7.63
CA ILE A 135 0.41 9.15 -6.59
C ILE A 135 -0.62 10.04 -5.92
N THR A 136 -0.19 11.21 -5.44
CA THR A 136 -1.02 12.08 -4.60
C THR A 136 -2.20 12.69 -5.35
N GLU A 137 -2.07 12.96 -6.65
CA GLU A 137 -3.15 13.39 -7.53
C GLU A 137 -4.30 12.38 -7.65
N LYS A 138 -4.04 11.09 -7.37
CA LYS A 138 -5.08 10.04 -7.40
C LYS A 138 -5.86 9.90 -6.10
N PHE A 139 -5.38 10.44 -5.00
CA PHE A 139 -6.02 10.27 -3.69
C PHE A 139 -7.46 10.77 -3.61
N PRO A 140 -7.87 11.93 -4.19
CA PRO A 140 -9.26 12.33 -4.18
C PRO A 140 -10.19 11.31 -4.85
N GLN A 141 -9.80 10.82 -6.02
CA GLN A 141 -10.54 9.77 -6.74
C GLN A 141 -10.59 8.47 -5.93
N MET A 142 -9.47 8.05 -5.35
CA MET A 142 -9.41 6.83 -4.53
C MET A 142 -10.28 6.93 -3.29
N LYS A 143 -10.31 8.09 -2.63
CA LYS A 143 -11.19 8.32 -1.47
C LYS A 143 -12.67 8.11 -1.82
N SER A 144 -13.09 8.60 -2.97
CA SER A 144 -14.48 8.43 -3.44
C SER A 144 -14.79 7.00 -3.89
N ALA A 145 -13.79 6.18 -4.14
CA ALA A 145 -13.89 4.80 -4.61
C ALA A 145 -13.54 3.76 -3.53
N LEU A 146 -13.45 4.16 -2.26
CA LEU A 146 -13.19 3.22 -1.17
C LEU A 146 -14.32 2.19 -1.06
N ASP A 147 -13.94 0.91 -1.02
CA ASP A 147 -14.82 -0.25 -0.93
C ASP A 147 -14.19 -1.33 -0.06
N ALA A 148 -15.04 -2.09 0.64
CA ALA A 148 -14.61 -3.19 1.53
C ALA A 148 -14.15 -4.46 0.79
N GLY A 149 -14.39 -4.58 -0.53
CA GLY A 149 -14.24 -5.82 -1.29
C GLY A 149 -13.08 -5.88 -2.30
N GLY A 150 -12.23 -4.90 -2.37
CA GLY A 150 -11.25 -4.70 -3.46
C GLY A 150 -9.99 -5.58 -3.46
N TRP A 151 -9.95 -6.75 -2.81
CA TRP A 151 -8.75 -7.57 -2.62
C TRP A 151 -8.06 -8.02 -3.91
N GLU A 152 -8.83 -8.45 -4.92
CA GLU A 152 -8.22 -8.86 -6.19
C GLU A 152 -7.60 -7.67 -6.93
N ALA A 153 -8.28 -6.52 -6.92
CA ALA A 153 -7.76 -5.29 -7.51
C ALA A 153 -6.49 -4.82 -6.77
N ALA A 154 -6.48 -4.91 -5.45
CA ALA A 154 -5.32 -4.62 -4.61
C ALA A 154 -4.12 -5.54 -4.96
N ALA A 155 -4.36 -6.85 -5.04
CA ALA A 155 -3.33 -7.81 -5.40
C ALA A 155 -2.75 -7.54 -6.80
N ARG A 156 -3.60 -7.15 -7.77
CA ARG A 156 -3.17 -6.78 -9.13
C ARG A 156 -2.37 -5.47 -9.15
N ALA A 157 -2.74 -4.49 -8.34
CA ALA A 157 -2.07 -3.18 -8.29
C ALA A 157 -0.62 -3.26 -7.83
N ILE A 158 -0.29 -4.20 -6.95
CA ILE A 158 1.05 -4.35 -6.38
C ILE A 158 1.96 -5.31 -7.18
N MET A 159 1.44 -5.96 -8.22
CA MET A 159 2.25 -6.85 -9.07
C MET A 159 3.35 -6.06 -9.80
N THR A 160 4.50 -6.69 -10.00
CA THR A 160 5.58 -6.21 -10.87
C THR A 160 5.97 -7.27 -11.89
N THR A 161 6.74 -8.26 -11.48
CA THR A 161 7.17 -9.40 -12.29
C THR A 161 6.28 -10.63 -12.07
N ASP A 162 5.29 -10.52 -11.20
CA ASP A 162 4.32 -11.58 -10.96
C ASP A 162 3.55 -11.93 -12.23
N THR A 163 3.36 -13.22 -12.47
CA THR A 163 2.60 -13.72 -13.63
C THR A 163 1.11 -13.85 -13.37
N TYR A 164 0.68 -13.75 -12.10
CA TYR A 164 -0.72 -13.74 -11.66
C TYR A 164 -0.87 -13.12 -10.27
N ALA A 165 -2.07 -12.63 -9.96
CA ALA A 165 -2.41 -12.12 -8.64
C ALA A 165 -2.59 -13.28 -7.65
N LYS A 166 -2.13 -13.07 -6.41
CA LYS A 166 -2.16 -14.07 -5.33
C LYS A 166 -2.94 -13.51 -4.14
N GLY A 167 -3.73 -14.35 -3.51
CA GLY A 167 -4.48 -14.04 -2.30
C GLY A 167 -4.78 -15.31 -1.51
N SER A 168 -4.91 -15.16 -0.21
CA SER A 168 -5.28 -16.24 0.70
C SER A 168 -6.10 -15.68 1.85
N THR A 169 -7.03 -16.46 2.37
CA THR A 169 -7.79 -16.14 3.56
C THR A 169 -7.88 -17.36 4.46
N GLN A 170 -7.93 -17.12 5.77
CA GLN A 170 -8.18 -18.13 6.75
C GLN A 170 -9.03 -17.54 7.87
N GLU A 171 -10.04 -18.27 8.29
CA GLU A 171 -10.82 -17.96 9.48
C GLU A 171 -10.21 -18.64 10.69
N LEU A 172 -10.05 -17.91 11.78
CA LEU A 172 -9.55 -18.41 13.05
C LEU A 172 -10.54 -18.05 14.15
N SER A 173 -11.03 -19.10 14.86
CA SER A 173 -11.85 -18.90 16.07
C SER A 173 -10.95 -18.90 17.30
N LEU A 174 -11.09 -17.87 18.13
CA LEU A 174 -10.35 -17.72 19.39
C LEU A 174 -11.20 -18.07 20.63
N ILE A 175 -12.40 -18.66 20.43
CA ILE A 175 -13.34 -18.93 21.53
C ILE A 175 -12.84 -20.04 22.47
N HIS A 176 -11.89 -20.84 22.04
CA HIS A 176 -11.38 -22.02 22.77
C HIS A 176 -9.87 -21.96 23.04
N ILE A 177 -9.28 -20.78 23.11
CA ILE A 177 -7.89 -20.61 23.53
C ILE A 177 -7.86 -20.17 24.98
#